data_f6ed2579ff6541cceb9e13a8bac6372a
#
_entry.id   f6ed2579ff6541cceb9e13a8bac6372a
#
_cell.length_a   1.000
_cell.length_b   1.000
_cell.length_c   1.000
_cell.angle_alpha   90.00
_cell.angle_beta   90.00
_cell.angle_gamma   90.00
#
_symmetry.space_group_name_H-M   'P 1'
#
loop_
_entity.id
_entity.type
_entity.pdbx_description
1 polymer ?
#
loop_
_entity_poly.entity_id
_entity_poly.type
_entity_poly.pdbx_seq_one_letter_code
_entity_poly.pdbx_strand_id
1 'polypeptide(L)'
;EGHDSSIYSFSLQYPSFFFFFKTQYSDQPAPENLTIHSVINSINPFNWIKIGNRLRKEKADIIIVRFWLPFMGPALGTILRRVRKNKHTKIICIADNVIPHEKRIGDKLFTKYFLKSCDAFITMSEKVMADLRLFQKTKPAILVSHPLYDNFGEIISKEEARERLSLNQEEKIILFFGFIRK
;
A
#
# COMPACT_ATOMS: atom_id res chain seq x y z
N GLU A 1 8.35 -15.23 11.37
CA GLU A 1 8.75 -16.29 12.30
C GLU A 1 8.93 -15.67 13.69
N GLY A 2 8.21 -16.20 14.70
CA GLY A 2 8.32 -15.71 16.08
C GLY A 2 7.56 -14.40 16.39
N HIS A 3 6.76 -13.88 15.48
CA HIS A 3 5.91 -12.71 15.70
C HIS A 3 4.44 -13.06 15.59
N ASP A 4 3.63 -12.58 16.54
CA ASP A 4 2.17 -12.58 16.41
C ASP A 4 1.77 -11.41 15.51
N SER A 5 1.11 -11.70 14.40
CA SER A 5 0.76 -10.72 13.39
C SER A 5 -0.68 -10.83 12.91
N SER A 6 -1.29 -9.69 12.65
CA SER A 6 -2.61 -9.61 12.05
C SER A 6 -2.65 -8.52 10.97
N ILE A 7 -3.50 -8.70 9.97
CA ILE A 7 -3.71 -7.74 8.89
C ILE A 7 -5.04 -7.01 9.09
N TYR A 8 -5.00 -5.69 9.03
CA TYR A 8 -6.17 -4.84 8.97
C TYR A 8 -6.33 -4.31 7.54
N SER A 9 -7.32 -4.83 6.84
CA SER A 9 -7.62 -4.50 5.45
C SER A 9 -8.90 -3.66 5.33
N PHE A 10 -9.21 -3.23 4.09
CA PHE A 10 -10.38 -2.42 3.80
C PHE A 10 -11.62 -3.30 3.58
N SER A 11 -12.74 -2.94 4.24
CA SER A 11 -14.08 -3.36 3.83
C SER A 11 -14.61 -2.52 2.66
N LEU A 12 -14.13 -1.27 2.53
CA LEU A 12 -14.32 -0.40 1.38
C LEU A 12 -13.05 0.41 1.17
N GLN A 13 -12.27 0.09 0.14
CA GLN A 13 -11.03 0.78 -0.19
C GLN A 13 -11.28 1.99 -1.08
N TYR A 14 -11.98 1.79 -2.20
CA TYR A 14 -12.34 2.83 -3.13
C TYR A 14 -13.85 2.92 -3.29
N PRO A 15 -14.45 4.10 -3.14
CA PRO A 15 -15.86 4.30 -3.50
C PRO A 15 -16.05 4.11 -5.02
N SER A 16 -17.27 3.74 -5.42
CA SER A 16 -17.61 3.36 -6.81
C SER A 16 -17.24 4.42 -7.85
N PHE A 17 -17.29 5.70 -7.48
CA PHE A 17 -16.90 6.80 -8.37
C PHE A 17 -15.38 6.92 -8.62
N PHE A 18 -14.55 6.20 -7.85
CA PHE A 18 -13.09 6.12 -8.05
C PHE A 18 -12.64 4.80 -8.68
N PHE A 19 -13.51 3.80 -8.70
CA PHE A 19 -13.11 2.45 -9.06
C PHE A 19 -14.09 1.85 -10.07
N PHE A 20 -13.63 1.77 -11.31
CA PHE A 20 -14.44 1.31 -12.45
C PHE A 20 -14.36 -0.20 -12.70
N PHE A 21 -13.65 -0.97 -11.87
CA PHE A 21 -13.51 -2.41 -11.98
C PHE A 21 -14.65 -3.15 -11.25
N LYS A 22 -14.88 -4.41 -11.64
CA LYS A 22 -15.98 -5.23 -11.10
C LYS A 22 -15.87 -5.51 -9.60
N THR A 23 -14.65 -5.69 -9.07
CA THR A 23 -14.41 -5.98 -7.65
C THR A 23 -13.10 -5.39 -7.15
N GLN A 24 -13.04 -5.10 -5.85
CA GLN A 24 -11.83 -4.68 -5.10
C GLN A 24 -11.27 -5.84 -4.26
N TYR A 25 -11.87 -7.00 -4.33
CA TYR A 25 -11.56 -8.16 -3.51
C TYR A 25 -10.95 -9.26 -4.36
N SER A 26 -10.09 -10.07 -3.73
CA SER A 26 -9.56 -11.29 -4.33
C SER A 26 -10.58 -12.41 -4.21
N ASP A 27 -10.71 -13.22 -5.25
CA ASP A 27 -11.51 -14.45 -5.24
C ASP A 27 -10.72 -15.63 -4.65
N GLN A 28 -9.43 -15.44 -4.35
CA GLN A 28 -8.61 -16.47 -3.74
C GLN A 28 -8.86 -16.57 -2.24
N PRO A 29 -8.79 -17.78 -1.65
CA PRO A 29 -8.90 -17.97 -0.22
C PRO A 29 -7.82 -17.20 0.53
N ALA A 30 -8.13 -16.76 1.75
CA ALA A 30 -7.14 -16.13 2.61
C ALA A 30 -6.00 -17.13 2.92
N PRO A 31 -4.74 -16.64 3.03
CA PRO A 31 -3.64 -17.49 3.45
C PRO A 31 -3.90 -18.14 4.80
N GLU A 32 -3.53 -19.42 4.92
CA GLU A 32 -3.61 -20.14 6.19
C GLU A 32 -2.68 -19.49 7.23
N ASN A 33 -3.06 -19.57 8.49
CA ASN A 33 -2.30 -19.03 9.64
C ASN A 33 -2.13 -17.50 9.67
N LEU A 34 -2.97 -16.74 8.96
CA LEU A 34 -2.94 -15.29 8.97
C LEU A 34 -4.30 -14.71 9.37
N THR A 35 -4.32 -13.96 10.47
CA THR A 35 -5.54 -13.27 10.91
C THR A 35 -5.77 -12.01 10.10
N ILE A 36 -6.84 -11.97 9.30
CA ILE A 36 -7.18 -10.83 8.44
C ILE A 36 -8.51 -10.21 8.89
N HIS A 37 -8.49 -8.91 9.17
CA HIS A 37 -9.66 -8.10 9.52
C HIS A 37 -10.01 -7.11 8.42
N SER A 38 -10.98 -7.41 7.56
CA SER A 38 -11.48 -6.51 6.52
C SER A 38 -12.52 -5.54 7.09
N VAL A 39 -12.07 -4.48 7.77
CA VAL A 39 -12.93 -3.63 8.60
C VAL A 39 -12.78 -2.13 8.36
N ILE A 40 -11.78 -1.69 7.59
CA ILE A 40 -11.52 -0.26 7.36
C ILE A 40 -12.40 0.24 6.20
N ASN A 41 -13.18 1.27 6.45
CA ASN A 41 -13.94 1.98 5.42
C ASN A 41 -13.25 3.31 5.11
N SER A 42 -12.79 3.50 3.87
CA SER A 42 -11.97 4.64 3.45
C SER A 42 -12.67 6.02 3.54
N ILE A 43 -14.01 6.03 3.57
CA ILE A 43 -14.81 7.27 3.52
C ILE A 43 -15.65 7.52 4.77
N ASN A 44 -15.64 6.61 5.77
CA ASN A 44 -16.47 6.74 6.96
C ASN A 44 -15.66 7.19 8.19
N PRO A 45 -15.73 8.47 8.62
CA PRO A 45 -14.97 8.98 9.77
C PRO A 45 -15.29 8.28 11.09
N PHE A 46 -16.53 7.85 11.31
CA PHE A 46 -16.90 7.10 12.53
C PHE A 46 -16.20 5.73 12.58
N ASN A 47 -16.08 5.07 11.42
CA ASN A 47 -15.31 3.83 11.31
C ASN A 47 -13.83 4.07 11.66
N TRP A 48 -13.21 5.15 11.18
CA TRP A 48 -11.79 5.46 11.48
C TRP A 48 -11.56 5.63 12.98
N ILE A 49 -12.47 6.30 13.66
CA ILE A 49 -12.41 6.48 15.13
C ILE A 49 -12.56 5.14 15.83
N LYS A 50 -13.55 4.32 15.43
CA LYS A 50 -13.81 2.99 16.00
C LYS A 50 -12.57 2.08 15.84
N ILE A 51 -12.04 1.95 14.63
CA ILE A 51 -10.86 1.11 14.34
C ILE A 51 -9.62 1.64 15.05
N GLY A 52 -9.39 2.95 15.02
CA GLY A 52 -8.26 3.54 15.73
C GLY A 52 -8.31 3.33 17.24
N ASN A 53 -9.50 3.35 17.86
CA ASN A 53 -9.67 3.04 19.27
C ASN A 53 -9.48 1.54 19.58
N ARG A 54 -9.89 0.66 18.68
CA ARG A 54 -9.64 -0.78 18.77
C ARG A 54 -8.13 -1.05 18.76
N LEU A 55 -7.42 -0.63 17.73
CA LEU A 55 -5.97 -0.80 17.59
C LEU A 55 -5.18 -0.13 18.74
N ARG A 56 -5.67 1.00 19.26
CA ARG A 56 -5.07 1.63 20.44
C ARG A 56 -5.10 0.71 21.66
N LYS A 57 -6.20 -0.06 21.86
CA LYS A 57 -6.36 -0.97 22.98
C LYS A 57 -5.54 -2.25 22.81
N GLU A 58 -5.37 -2.71 21.58
CA GLU A 58 -4.57 -3.90 21.24
C GLU A 58 -3.09 -3.71 21.57
N LYS A 59 -2.58 -2.46 21.56
CA LYS A 59 -1.21 -2.12 21.93
C LYS A 59 -0.15 -2.96 21.21
N ALA A 60 -0.33 -3.20 19.89
CA ALA A 60 0.72 -3.83 19.11
C ALA A 60 2.04 -3.04 19.26
N ASP A 61 3.19 -3.71 19.31
CA ASP A 61 4.49 -3.07 19.41
C ASP A 61 4.78 -2.24 18.17
N ILE A 62 4.45 -2.78 16.99
CA ILE A 62 4.68 -2.15 15.69
C ILE A 62 3.43 -2.23 14.84
N ILE A 63 3.08 -1.13 14.19
CA ILE A 63 2.13 -1.09 13.09
C ILE A 63 2.90 -0.71 11.83
N ILE A 64 2.84 -1.57 10.81
CA ILE A 64 3.33 -1.29 9.47
C ILE A 64 2.13 -0.88 8.61
N VAL A 65 2.20 0.31 8.01
CA VAL A 65 1.14 0.83 7.15
C VAL A 65 1.69 1.16 5.77
N ARG A 66 1.02 0.69 4.71
CA ARG A 66 1.34 1.09 3.34
C ARG A 66 0.61 2.38 2.96
N PHE A 67 1.30 3.24 2.21
CA PHE A 67 0.74 4.49 1.71
C PHE A 67 1.09 4.68 0.24
N TRP A 68 0.06 4.72 -0.61
CA TRP A 68 0.21 4.80 -2.07
C TRP A 68 -0.65 5.90 -2.71
N LEU A 69 -1.65 6.45 -1.99
CA LEU A 69 -2.57 7.44 -2.53
C LEU A 69 -2.98 8.44 -1.44
N PRO A 70 -2.88 9.76 -1.68
CA PRO A 70 -3.28 10.80 -0.72
C PRO A 70 -4.71 10.68 -0.21
N PHE A 71 -5.65 10.20 -1.05
CA PHE A 71 -7.03 9.94 -0.68
C PHE A 71 -7.18 9.08 0.59
N MET A 72 -6.24 8.16 0.85
CA MET A 72 -6.23 7.33 2.07
C MET A 72 -5.74 8.10 3.31
N GLY A 73 -5.16 9.27 3.12
CA GLY A 73 -4.55 10.06 4.18
C GLY A 73 -5.48 10.40 5.35
N PRO A 74 -6.71 10.88 5.12
CA PRO A 74 -7.67 11.15 6.20
C PRO A 74 -8.02 9.93 7.03
N ALA A 75 -8.33 8.80 6.38
CA ALA A 75 -8.71 7.56 7.04
C ALA A 75 -7.56 6.99 7.87
N LEU A 76 -6.43 6.67 7.21
CA LEU A 76 -5.27 6.09 7.86
C LEU A 76 -4.67 7.04 8.89
N GLY A 77 -4.55 8.33 8.56
CA GLY A 77 -4.01 9.34 9.48
C GLY A 77 -4.84 9.49 10.75
N THR A 78 -6.17 9.40 10.66
CA THR A 78 -7.06 9.45 11.83
C THR A 78 -6.92 8.19 12.69
N ILE A 79 -6.92 7.01 12.08
CA ILE A 79 -6.69 5.73 12.77
C ILE A 79 -5.38 5.78 13.55
N LEU A 80 -4.27 6.11 12.88
CA LEU A 80 -2.94 6.13 13.49
C LEU A 80 -2.79 7.18 14.60
N ARG A 81 -3.44 8.34 14.48
CA ARG A 81 -3.47 9.34 15.56
C ARG A 81 -4.18 8.83 16.82
N ARG A 82 -5.19 7.98 16.65
CA ARG A 82 -5.84 7.32 17.80
C ARG A 82 -4.92 6.29 18.42
N VAL A 83 -4.21 5.48 17.60
CA VAL A 83 -3.21 4.53 18.09
C VAL A 83 -2.12 5.24 18.89
N ARG A 84 -1.55 6.31 18.39
CA ARG A 84 -0.49 7.07 19.10
C ARG A 84 -0.82 7.51 20.52
N LYS A 85 -2.10 7.58 20.86
CA LYS A 85 -2.53 7.90 22.24
C LYS A 85 -2.18 6.81 23.26
N ASN A 86 -1.85 5.59 22.84
CA ASN A 86 -1.37 4.53 23.73
C ASN A 86 0.10 4.73 24.16
N LYS A 87 0.87 5.60 23.48
CA LYS A 87 2.28 5.92 23.73
C LYS A 87 3.24 4.71 23.70
N HIS A 88 2.79 3.59 23.15
CA HIS A 88 3.51 2.32 23.08
C HIS A 88 3.86 1.99 21.63
N THR A 89 2.86 1.88 20.77
CA THR A 89 2.98 1.41 19.40
C THR A 89 3.88 2.32 18.54
N LYS A 90 4.86 1.73 17.87
CA LYS A 90 5.65 2.39 16.83
C LYS A 90 4.98 2.23 15.47
N ILE A 91 4.93 3.30 14.70
CA ILE A 91 4.24 3.34 13.42
C ILE A 91 5.25 3.54 12.31
N ILE A 92 5.42 2.51 11.45
CA ILE A 92 6.32 2.50 10.31
C ILE A 92 5.48 2.57 9.03
N CYS A 93 5.79 3.51 8.16
CA CYS A 93 5.12 3.63 6.86
C CYS A 93 6.00 3.07 5.75
N ILE A 94 5.48 2.13 4.96
CA ILE A 94 6.02 1.79 3.65
C ILE A 94 5.35 2.74 2.65
N ALA A 95 6.13 3.69 2.14
CA ALA A 95 5.64 4.67 1.17
C ALA A 95 5.91 4.18 -0.25
N ASP A 96 4.84 3.76 -0.93
CA ASP A 96 4.90 3.36 -2.34
C ASP A 96 4.86 4.59 -3.27
N ASN A 97 4.09 5.61 -2.87
CA ASN A 97 3.98 6.88 -3.58
C ASN A 97 3.56 7.99 -2.60
N VAL A 98 4.25 9.11 -2.61
CA VAL A 98 3.97 10.26 -1.73
C VAL A 98 3.32 11.42 -2.50
N ILE A 99 3.77 11.64 -3.73
CA ILE A 99 3.22 12.65 -4.64
C ILE A 99 2.58 11.91 -5.83
N PRO A 100 1.25 11.96 -5.99
CA PRO A 100 0.59 11.28 -7.10
C PRO A 100 0.97 11.90 -8.43
N HIS A 101 0.95 11.09 -9.50
CA HIS A 101 1.18 11.56 -10.87
C HIS A 101 0.09 12.56 -11.30
N GLU A 102 -1.15 12.29 -10.93
CA GLU A 102 -2.29 13.18 -11.13
C GLU A 102 -2.58 13.93 -9.84
N LYS A 103 -2.25 15.21 -9.80
CA LYS A 103 -2.45 16.06 -8.62
C LYS A 103 -3.91 16.49 -8.51
N ARG A 104 -4.49 16.30 -7.32
CA ARG A 104 -5.85 16.75 -6.98
C ARG A 104 -5.80 17.78 -5.85
N ILE A 105 -6.85 18.60 -5.78
CA ILE A 105 -7.03 19.54 -4.68
C ILE A 105 -7.11 18.74 -3.36
N GLY A 106 -6.28 19.14 -2.37
CA GLY A 106 -6.23 18.46 -1.06
C GLY A 106 -5.13 17.41 -0.89
N ASP A 107 -4.55 16.85 -1.97
CA ASP A 107 -3.56 15.78 -1.89
C ASP A 107 -2.40 16.13 -0.96
N LYS A 108 -1.84 17.32 -1.07
CA LYS A 108 -0.74 17.79 -0.21
C LYS A 108 -1.14 17.83 1.27
N LEU A 109 -2.36 18.25 1.56
CA LEU A 109 -2.87 18.32 2.92
C LEU A 109 -3.08 16.92 3.50
N PHE A 110 -3.70 16.02 2.74
CA PHE A 110 -3.97 14.64 3.14
C PHE A 110 -2.69 13.85 3.35
N THR A 111 -1.73 13.97 2.43
CA THR A 111 -0.39 13.39 2.58
C THR A 111 0.29 13.89 3.85
N LYS A 112 0.35 15.21 4.05
CA LYS A 112 0.95 15.81 5.25
C LYS A 112 0.26 15.36 6.53
N TYR A 113 -1.07 15.26 6.51
CA TYR A 113 -1.86 14.79 7.65
C TYR A 113 -1.50 13.34 8.01
N PHE A 114 -1.41 12.44 7.04
CA PHE A 114 -1.03 11.06 7.24
C PHE A 114 0.42 10.92 7.73
N LEU A 115 1.40 11.48 7.00
CA LEU A 115 2.82 11.31 7.28
C LEU A 115 3.22 11.83 8.68
N LYS A 116 2.52 12.84 9.21
CA LYS A 116 2.71 13.30 10.59
C LYS A 116 2.41 12.23 11.62
N SER A 117 1.57 11.24 11.30
CA SER A 117 1.17 10.17 12.22
C SER A 117 2.19 9.04 12.32
N CYS A 118 3.12 8.92 11.39
CA CYS A 118 4.13 7.87 11.34
C CYS A 118 5.39 8.28 12.11
N ASP A 119 6.12 7.30 12.64
CA ASP A 119 7.38 7.51 13.38
C ASP A 119 8.59 7.31 12.48
N ALA A 120 8.53 6.36 11.53
CA ALA A 120 9.59 6.07 10.57
C ALA A 120 9.01 5.69 9.20
N PHE A 121 9.88 5.66 8.19
CA PHE A 121 9.50 5.40 6.81
C PHE A 121 10.44 4.42 6.11
N ILE A 122 9.87 3.63 5.21
CA ILE A 122 10.57 2.81 4.24
C ILE A 122 10.11 3.27 2.86
N THR A 123 11.04 3.54 1.95
CA THR A 123 10.75 3.83 0.54
C THR A 123 11.45 2.80 -0.33
N MET A 124 10.89 2.48 -1.48
CA MET A 124 11.43 1.48 -2.39
C MET A 124 12.08 2.09 -3.65
N SER A 125 12.14 3.42 -3.73
CA SER A 125 12.85 4.13 -4.79
C SER A 125 13.39 5.47 -4.30
N GLU A 126 14.48 5.93 -4.91
CA GLU A 126 15.08 7.24 -4.63
C GLU A 126 14.11 8.39 -4.88
N LYS A 127 13.29 8.28 -5.93
CA LYS A 127 12.27 9.28 -6.25
C LYS A 127 11.27 9.44 -5.10
N VAL A 128 10.75 8.34 -4.58
CA VAL A 128 9.80 8.38 -3.45
C VAL A 128 10.48 8.89 -2.18
N MET A 129 11.75 8.57 -1.96
CA MET A 129 12.53 9.14 -0.85
C MET A 129 12.67 10.66 -0.97
N ALA A 130 13.00 11.16 -2.14
CA ALA A 130 13.09 12.60 -2.40
C ALA A 130 11.73 13.30 -2.16
N ASP A 131 10.65 12.72 -2.68
CA ASP A 131 9.29 13.22 -2.48
C ASP A 131 8.88 13.22 -1.00
N LEU A 132 9.23 12.15 -0.25
CA LEU A 132 9.00 12.06 1.19
C LEU A 132 9.70 13.20 1.94
N ARG A 133 10.95 13.51 1.59
CA ARG A 133 11.75 14.54 2.24
C ARG A 133 11.20 15.97 2.05
N LEU A 134 10.35 16.20 1.07
CA LEU A 134 9.60 17.46 0.94
C LEU A 134 8.56 17.65 2.07
N PHE A 135 8.08 16.55 2.66
CA PHE A 135 7.08 16.57 3.74
C PHE A 135 7.66 16.26 5.12
N GLN A 136 8.66 15.39 5.19
CA GLN A 136 9.24 14.87 6.43
C GLN A 136 10.77 14.92 6.35
N LYS A 137 11.34 16.04 6.85
CA LYS A 137 12.78 16.31 6.75
C LYS A 137 13.62 15.51 7.75
N THR A 138 13.11 15.25 8.95
CA THR A 138 13.90 14.81 10.10
C THR A 138 13.60 13.39 10.59
N LYS A 139 12.40 12.87 10.33
CA LYS A 139 12.06 11.52 10.79
C LYS A 139 12.90 10.45 10.12
N PRO A 140 13.21 9.35 10.82
CA PRO A 140 13.96 8.22 10.25
C PRO A 140 13.30 7.73 8.96
N ALA A 141 14.09 7.53 7.92
CA ALA A 141 13.65 6.92 6.68
C ALA A 141 14.81 6.16 6.03
N ILE A 142 14.52 4.98 5.51
CA ILE A 142 15.47 4.13 4.80
C ILE A 142 14.96 3.85 3.38
N LEU A 143 15.89 3.69 2.46
CA LEU A 143 15.64 3.20 1.11
C LEU A 143 15.95 1.71 1.09
N VAL A 144 14.95 0.91 0.74
CA VAL A 144 15.07 -0.55 0.55
C VAL A 144 14.58 -0.85 -0.86
N SER A 145 15.43 -1.41 -1.69
CA SER A 145 15.05 -1.78 -3.07
C SER A 145 13.85 -2.73 -3.06
N HIS A 146 12.97 -2.56 -4.04
CA HIS A 146 11.85 -3.49 -4.21
C HIS A 146 12.37 -4.92 -4.37
N PRO A 147 11.83 -5.91 -3.63
CA PRO A 147 12.22 -7.30 -3.84
C PRO A 147 11.96 -7.71 -5.30
N LEU A 148 12.84 -8.55 -5.81
CA LEU A 148 12.61 -9.16 -7.13
C LEU A 148 11.39 -10.09 -7.04
N TYR A 149 10.58 -10.08 -8.09
CA TYR A 149 9.51 -11.05 -8.24
C TYR A 149 10.11 -12.36 -8.77
N ASP A 150 10.10 -13.38 -7.97
CA ASP A 150 10.60 -14.73 -8.28
C ASP A 150 9.49 -15.79 -8.41
N ASN A 151 8.23 -15.32 -8.41
CA ASN A 151 7.04 -16.17 -8.44
C ASN A 151 6.49 -16.44 -9.85
N PHE A 152 7.25 -16.10 -10.89
CA PHE A 152 6.83 -16.32 -12.29
C PHE A 152 7.23 -17.69 -12.85
N GLY A 153 7.92 -18.51 -12.05
CA GLY A 153 8.44 -19.81 -12.46
C GLY A 153 9.81 -19.73 -13.14
N GLU A 154 10.25 -20.87 -13.66
CA GLU A 154 11.54 -20.98 -14.32
C GLU A 154 11.55 -20.26 -15.68
N ILE A 155 12.73 -19.74 -16.05
CA ILE A 155 12.93 -19.12 -17.36
C ILE A 155 12.89 -20.23 -18.43
N ILE A 156 11.98 -20.10 -19.38
CA ILE A 156 11.89 -20.98 -20.54
C ILE A 156 12.59 -20.37 -21.76
N SER A 157 12.95 -21.21 -22.73
CA SER A 157 13.58 -20.74 -23.96
C SER A 157 12.64 -19.85 -24.78
N LYS A 158 13.20 -19.03 -25.65
CA LYS A 158 12.43 -18.16 -26.55
C LYS A 158 11.55 -18.99 -27.49
N GLU A 159 12.09 -20.10 -27.97
CA GLU A 159 11.44 -21.04 -28.88
C GLU A 159 10.21 -21.64 -28.19
N GLU A 160 10.38 -22.17 -27.00
CA GLU A 160 9.33 -22.75 -26.19
C GLU A 160 8.26 -21.70 -25.81
N ALA A 161 8.68 -20.48 -25.41
CA ALA A 161 7.74 -19.41 -25.11
C ALA A 161 6.87 -19.03 -26.31
N ARG A 162 7.47 -18.96 -27.50
CA ARG A 162 6.74 -18.67 -28.74
C ARG A 162 5.76 -19.77 -29.12
N GLU A 163 6.16 -21.04 -28.95
CA GLU A 163 5.27 -22.17 -29.16
C GLU A 163 4.06 -22.13 -28.23
N ARG A 164 4.28 -21.94 -26.93
CA ARG A 164 3.22 -21.82 -25.92
C ARG A 164 2.24 -20.68 -26.22
N LEU A 165 2.74 -19.58 -26.76
CA LEU A 165 1.95 -18.40 -27.12
C LEU A 165 1.40 -18.44 -28.56
N SER A 166 1.64 -19.53 -29.33
CA SER A 166 1.26 -19.68 -30.73
C SER A 166 1.82 -18.54 -31.64
N LEU A 167 3.06 -18.12 -31.38
CA LEU A 167 3.73 -17.07 -32.11
C LEU A 167 4.75 -17.66 -33.11
N ASN A 168 4.90 -17.01 -34.26
CA ASN A 168 5.89 -17.41 -35.27
C ASN A 168 7.31 -17.21 -34.74
N GLN A 169 8.21 -18.16 -35.02
CA GLN A 169 9.60 -18.12 -34.54
C GLN A 169 10.41 -16.97 -35.10
N GLU A 170 10.13 -16.56 -36.36
CA GLU A 170 10.85 -15.52 -37.09
C GLU A 170 10.23 -14.11 -36.96
N GLU A 171 9.05 -14.02 -36.36
CA GLU A 171 8.33 -12.75 -36.26
C GLU A 171 9.01 -11.78 -35.30
N LYS A 172 9.12 -10.51 -35.67
CA LYS A 172 9.58 -9.45 -34.79
C LYS A 172 8.42 -8.98 -33.91
N ILE A 173 8.55 -9.14 -32.60
CA ILE A 173 7.48 -8.84 -31.63
C ILE A 173 7.89 -7.63 -30.79
N ILE A 174 6.98 -6.68 -30.68
CA ILE A 174 7.05 -5.57 -29.71
C ILE A 174 5.98 -5.83 -28.66
N LEU A 175 6.40 -6.10 -27.42
CA LEU A 175 5.50 -6.29 -26.29
C LEU A 175 5.30 -4.98 -25.55
N PHE A 176 4.03 -4.56 -25.38
CA PHE A 176 3.63 -3.60 -24.37
C PHE A 176 2.90 -4.35 -23.25
N PHE A 177 3.46 -4.29 -22.03
CA PHE A 177 2.84 -4.91 -20.85
C PHE A 177 2.50 -3.81 -19.83
N GLY A 178 1.21 -3.55 -19.62
CA GLY A 178 0.76 -2.51 -18.69
C GLY A 178 -0.65 -1.98 -19.02
N PHE A 179 -1.05 -0.96 -18.28
CA PHE A 179 -2.32 -0.27 -18.53
C PHE A 179 -2.11 0.87 -19.52
N ILE A 180 -2.89 0.87 -20.60
CA ILE A 180 -3.02 2.04 -21.48
C ILE A 180 -4.02 2.99 -20.84
N ARG A 181 -3.54 4.15 -20.41
CA ARG A 181 -4.38 5.24 -19.89
C ARG A 181 -4.55 6.28 -20.99
N LYS A 182 -5.79 6.75 -21.14
CA LYS A 182 -6.10 7.91 -21.98
C LYS A 182 -5.67 9.19 -21.30
#